data_172f4a0e2e8e4d0c5e9da95e001f5458
#
_entry.id   172f4a0e2e8e4d0c5e9da95e001f5458
#
_cell.length_a   1.000
_cell.length_b   1.000
_cell.length_c   1.000
_cell.angle_alpha   90.00
_cell.angle_beta   90.00
_cell.angle_gamma   90.00
#
_symmetry.space_group_name_H-M   'P 1'
#
loop_
_entity.id
_entity.type
_entity.pdbx_description
1 polymer ?
#
loop_
_entity_poly.entity_id
_entity_poly.type
_entity_poly.pdbx_seq_one_letter_code
_entity_poly.pdbx_strand_id
1 'polypeptide(L)'
;MPPPHAPTIESRASWTVALAAVAILSISFGAPLIVVVALRPIAADLGEARALPALAASFAYLGAGAGGVLMGWLAGRIGTRAVAIIGGAMVGGGLWLAAGGASWQLLAGYGLMVGLFGNGALFPPMMTYVSHWFDRRRGTALALVSSGQYVAGALWPALFEAAVDAYGWQRTMLGFGLFAAASIIPLAAILLRPPPAPLAASGFALGPVAGAPVLGLPPNTALALLAFASFLCCIPMAMPAAHLVAFCGDLGIATSRGALMLSLLLVMAFLARQFWGWIADRFGGLNTVVAASACQAIGMAAFLMTKDEAGLFFVSAAFGLGFSGLIPAYVLAVRELFPAPEAAWRVPALLFCSLAGMAAGAWLAGFLYDQYGQYRIAWEAGIAANLANLALVIGLALRQRPGRQPVLA
;
A
#
# COMPACT_ATOMS: atom_id res chain seq x y z
N MET A 1 31.31 33.29 6.37
CA MET A 1 30.33 33.17 5.29
C MET A 1 29.94 31.72 5.21
N PRO A 2 28.65 31.32 5.29
CA PRO A 2 28.27 29.93 5.00
C PRO A 2 28.67 29.60 3.56
N PRO A 3 29.10 28.37 3.27
CA PRO A 3 29.50 27.98 1.91
C PRO A 3 28.34 28.19 0.96
N PRO A 4 28.59 28.60 -0.31
CA PRO A 4 27.53 28.75 -1.29
C PRO A 4 26.79 27.44 -1.43
N HIS A 5 25.45 27.49 -1.28
CA HIS A 5 24.61 26.32 -1.40
C HIS A 5 24.87 25.61 -2.74
N ALA A 6 25.30 24.36 -2.68
CA ALA A 6 25.45 23.53 -3.88
C ALA A 6 24.18 23.60 -4.74
N PRO A 7 24.28 23.67 -6.07
CA PRO A 7 23.11 23.74 -6.94
C PRO A 7 22.19 22.55 -6.67
N THR A 8 20.88 22.80 -6.55
CA THR A 8 19.84 21.79 -6.33
C THR A 8 18.97 21.68 -7.56
N ILE A 9 18.51 20.45 -7.87
CA ILE A 9 17.50 20.22 -8.92
C ILE A 9 16.09 20.53 -8.41
N GLU A 10 15.91 20.65 -7.09
CA GLU A 10 14.61 20.93 -6.48
C GLU A 10 14.11 22.32 -6.82
N SER A 11 12.90 22.39 -7.33
CA SER A 11 12.25 23.61 -7.79
C SER A 11 10.75 23.56 -7.48
N ARG A 12 10.05 24.66 -7.73
CA ARG A 12 8.58 24.68 -7.68
C ARG A 12 7.98 23.64 -8.64
N ALA A 13 8.60 23.42 -9.79
CA ALA A 13 8.17 22.39 -10.74
C ALA A 13 8.28 20.96 -10.14
N SER A 14 9.33 20.67 -9.36
CA SER A 14 9.49 19.38 -8.69
C SER A 14 8.33 19.10 -7.73
N TRP A 15 7.94 20.08 -6.93
CA TRP A 15 6.79 19.96 -6.02
C TRP A 15 5.45 19.87 -6.76
N THR A 16 5.27 20.58 -7.88
CA THR A 16 4.09 20.44 -8.74
C THR A 16 3.96 19.01 -9.27
N VAL A 17 5.08 18.43 -9.74
CA VAL A 17 5.13 17.03 -10.20
C VAL A 17 4.80 16.07 -9.06
N ALA A 18 5.34 16.28 -7.86
CA ALA A 18 5.05 15.44 -6.70
C ALA A 18 3.56 15.51 -6.29
N LEU A 19 2.96 16.70 -6.28
CA LEU A 19 1.54 16.87 -5.98
C LEU A 19 0.65 16.25 -7.07
N ALA A 20 1.02 16.38 -8.35
CA ALA A 20 0.34 15.71 -9.44
C ALA A 20 0.39 14.18 -9.28
N ALA A 21 1.53 13.63 -8.88
CA ALA A 21 1.70 12.22 -8.58
C ALA A 21 0.81 11.77 -7.41
N VAL A 22 0.70 12.56 -6.33
CA VAL A 22 -0.23 12.30 -5.22
C VAL A 22 -1.68 12.25 -5.72
N ALA A 23 -2.09 13.22 -6.53
CA ALA A 23 -3.45 13.28 -7.08
C ALA A 23 -3.74 12.05 -7.97
N ILE A 24 -2.84 11.71 -8.89
CA ILE A 24 -2.96 10.54 -9.77
C ILE A 24 -3.08 9.27 -8.93
N LEU A 25 -2.22 9.08 -7.93
CA LEU A 25 -2.24 7.90 -7.07
C LEU A 25 -3.49 7.85 -6.18
N SER A 26 -3.93 9.00 -5.65
CA SER A 26 -5.18 9.07 -4.87
C SER A 26 -6.39 8.63 -5.70
N ILE A 27 -6.49 9.05 -6.95
CA ILE A 27 -7.57 8.64 -7.85
C ILE A 27 -7.43 7.15 -8.17
N SER A 28 -6.26 6.69 -8.55
CA SER A 28 -6.00 5.30 -8.94
C SER A 28 -6.28 4.30 -7.81
N PHE A 29 -5.83 4.59 -6.59
CA PHE A 29 -6.09 3.77 -5.40
C PHE A 29 -7.54 3.89 -4.89
N GLY A 30 -8.33 4.82 -5.41
CA GLY A 30 -9.78 4.86 -5.21
C GLY A 30 -10.49 3.66 -5.82
N ALA A 31 -10.03 3.17 -6.98
CA ALA A 31 -10.70 2.08 -7.69
C ALA A 31 -10.91 0.80 -6.85
N PRO A 32 -9.90 0.24 -6.15
CA PRO A 32 -10.10 -0.92 -5.28
C PRO A 32 -11.06 -0.67 -4.11
N LEU A 33 -11.18 0.57 -3.64
CA LEU A 33 -12.03 0.89 -2.49
C LEU A 33 -13.54 0.78 -2.79
N ILE A 34 -13.95 0.82 -4.06
CA ILE A 34 -15.36 0.59 -4.43
C ILE A 34 -15.78 -0.83 -4.03
N VAL A 35 -14.96 -1.85 -4.33
CA VAL A 35 -15.24 -3.24 -3.92
C VAL A 35 -15.27 -3.38 -2.41
N VAL A 36 -14.39 -2.67 -1.69
CA VAL A 36 -14.36 -2.71 -0.22
C VAL A 36 -15.65 -2.16 0.39
N VAL A 37 -16.13 -1.01 -0.12
CA VAL A 37 -17.36 -0.39 0.37
C VAL A 37 -18.60 -1.17 -0.07
N ALA A 38 -18.62 -1.64 -1.31
CA ALA A 38 -19.74 -2.35 -1.91
C ALA A 38 -19.63 -3.89 -1.80
N LEU A 39 -18.79 -4.42 -0.91
CA LEU A 39 -18.53 -5.86 -0.81
C LEU A 39 -19.82 -6.69 -0.64
N ARG A 40 -20.70 -6.26 0.26
CA ARG A 40 -21.99 -6.95 0.51
C ARG A 40 -22.95 -6.85 -0.67
N PRO A 41 -23.25 -5.65 -1.23
CA PRO A 41 -24.11 -5.55 -2.41
C PRO A 41 -23.59 -6.36 -3.61
N ILE A 42 -22.26 -6.31 -3.88
CA ILE A 42 -21.67 -7.07 -4.98
C ILE A 42 -21.86 -8.57 -4.79
N ALA A 43 -21.58 -9.10 -3.59
CA ALA A 43 -21.78 -10.52 -3.29
C ALA A 43 -23.24 -10.92 -3.46
N ALA A 44 -24.19 -10.11 -2.97
CA ALA A 44 -25.61 -10.39 -3.08
C ALA A 44 -26.13 -10.38 -4.54
N ASP A 45 -25.72 -9.36 -5.34
CA ASP A 45 -26.18 -9.22 -6.73
C ASP A 45 -25.61 -10.31 -7.64
N LEU A 46 -24.38 -10.78 -7.36
CA LEU A 46 -23.74 -11.87 -8.11
C LEU A 46 -24.22 -13.26 -7.65
N GLY A 47 -24.98 -13.35 -6.54
CA GLY A 47 -25.35 -14.64 -5.93
C GLY A 47 -24.15 -15.43 -5.41
N GLU A 48 -23.07 -14.74 -5.04
CA GLU A 48 -21.78 -15.31 -4.68
C GLU A 48 -21.44 -15.06 -3.20
N ALA A 49 -20.49 -15.83 -2.70
CA ALA A 49 -19.93 -15.63 -1.38
C ALA A 49 -19.06 -14.36 -1.29
N ARG A 50 -18.84 -13.84 -0.07
CA ARG A 50 -18.01 -12.64 0.16
C ARG A 50 -16.54 -12.81 -0.27
N ALA A 51 -16.09 -14.07 -0.35
CA ALA A 51 -14.75 -14.40 -0.84
C ALA A 51 -14.53 -13.92 -2.29
N LEU A 52 -15.55 -13.90 -3.15
CA LEU A 52 -15.40 -13.49 -4.55
C LEU A 52 -15.04 -12.01 -4.71
N PRO A 53 -15.81 -11.02 -4.19
CA PRO A 53 -15.40 -9.62 -4.26
C PRO A 53 -14.10 -9.36 -3.49
N ALA A 54 -13.84 -10.04 -2.37
CA ALA A 54 -12.56 -9.96 -1.67
C ALA A 54 -11.39 -10.48 -2.53
N LEU A 55 -11.62 -11.52 -3.33
CA LEU A 55 -10.64 -12.04 -4.30
C LEU A 55 -10.35 -11.03 -5.41
N ALA A 56 -11.34 -10.26 -5.87
CA ALA A 56 -11.12 -9.18 -6.83
C ALA A 56 -10.18 -8.10 -6.28
N ALA A 57 -10.39 -7.67 -5.03
CA ALA A 57 -9.48 -6.76 -4.33
C ALA A 57 -8.07 -7.36 -4.17
N SER A 58 -7.99 -8.66 -3.86
CA SER A 58 -6.73 -9.41 -3.74
C SER A 58 -5.97 -9.46 -5.07
N PHE A 59 -6.66 -9.70 -6.17
CA PHE A 59 -6.07 -9.69 -7.51
C PHE A 59 -5.57 -8.30 -7.91
N ALA A 60 -6.21 -7.23 -7.44
CA ALA A 60 -5.70 -5.89 -7.65
C ALA A 60 -4.35 -5.67 -6.95
N TYR A 61 -4.15 -6.19 -5.74
CA TYR A 61 -2.84 -6.14 -5.05
C TYR A 61 -1.78 -6.97 -5.74
N LEU A 62 -2.08 -8.22 -6.07
CA LEU A 62 -1.14 -9.10 -6.79
C LEU A 62 -0.78 -8.53 -8.17
N GLY A 63 -1.81 -8.06 -8.88
CA GLY A 63 -1.65 -7.39 -10.16
C GLY A 63 -0.75 -6.17 -10.07
N ALA A 64 -0.97 -5.30 -9.08
CA ALA A 64 -0.13 -4.11 -8.88
C ALA A 64 1.33 -4.48 -8.58
N GLY A 65 1.57 -5.54 -7.80
CA GLY A 65 2.91 -6.03 -7.51
C GLY A 65 3.64 -6.55 -8.75
N ALA A 66 3.02 -7.47 -9.47
CA ALA A 66 3.57 -8.04 -10.71
C ALA A 66 3.68 -6.98 -11.82
N GLY A 67 2.63 -6.16 -11.96
CA GLY A 67 2.57 -5.08 -12.94
C GLY A 67 3.63 -4.01 -12.71
N GLY A 68 3.97 -3.74 -11.45
CA GLY A 68 5.02 -2.78 -11.10
C GLY A 68 6.37 -3.10 -11.71
N VAL A 69 6.74 -4.37 -11.79
CA VAL A 69 7.98 -4.83 -12.46
C VAL A 69 7.87 -4.63 -13.97
N LEU A 70 6.79 -5.12 -14.58
CA LEU A 70 6.56 -5.02 -16.02
C LEU A 70 6.47 -3.56 -16.49
N MET A 71 5.66 -2.77 -15.81
CA MET A 71 5.41 -1.38 -16.16
C MET A 71 6.57 -0.46 -15.81
N GLY A 72 7.37 -0.80 -14.79
CA GLY A 72 8.63 -0.12 -14.50
C GLY A 72 9.65 -0.30 -15.63
N TRP A 73 9.76 -1.51 -16.14
CA TRP A 73 10.59 -1.79 -17.33
C TRP A 73 10.08 -1.04 -18.58
N LEU A 74 8.76 -1.03 -18.78
CA LEU A 74 8.15 -0.31 -19.91
C LEU A 74 8.37 1.21 -19.77
N ALA A 75 8.25 1.76 -18.55
CA ALA A 75 8.51 3.18 -18.28
C ALA A 75 9.95 3.60 -18.60
N GLY A 76 10.91 2.70 -18.42
CA GLY A 76 12.30 2.91 -18.86
C GLY A 76 12.46 3.03 -20.38
N ARG A 77 11.54 2.47 -21.18
CA ARG A 77 11.58 2.49 -22.64
C ARG A 77 10.77 3.60 -23.29
N ILE A 78 9.52 3.78 -22.84
CA ILE A 78 8.57 4.74 -23.45
C ILE A 78 8.32 5.97 -22.58
N GLY A 79 8.93 6.04 -21.39
CA GLY A 79 8.78 7.13 -20.44
C GLY A 79 7.59 6.95 -19.48
N THR A 80 7.73 7.46 -18.27
CA THR A 80 6.71 7.35 -17.21
C THR A 80 5.40 8.04 -17.58
N ARG A 81 5.45 9.13 -18.35
CA ARG A 81 4.25 9.84 -18.84
C ARG A 81 3.35 8.93 -19.68
N ALA A 82 3.90 8.22 -20.65
CA ALA A 82 3.13 7.32 -21.51
C ALA A 82 2.55 6.15 -20.70
N VAL A 83 3.35 5.57 -19.81
CA VAL A 83 2.91 4.48 -18.92
C VAL A 83 1.79 4.95 -17.96
N ALA A 84 1.87 6.17 -17.44
CA ALA A 84 0.81 6.73 -16.59
C ALA A 84 -0.51 6.97 -17.35
N ILE A 85 -0.44 7.40 -18.61
CA ILE A 85 -1.62 7.53 -19.49
C ILE A 85 -2.27 6.16 -19.71
N ILE A 86 -1.47 5.14 -20.04
CA ILE A 86 -1.95 3.75 -20.16
C ILE A 86 -2.58 3.29 -18.85
N GLY A 87 -1.93 3.54 -17.71
CA GLY A 87 -2.43 3.20 -16.39
C GLY A 87 -3.79 3.83 -16.09
N GLY A 88 -3.97 5.12 -16.39
CA GLY A 88 -5.24 5.81 -16.23
C GLY A 88 -6.36 5.23 -17.10
N ALA A 89 -6.06 4.90 -18.36
CA ALA A 89 -7.02 4.25 -19.26
C ALA A 89 -7.39 2.83 -18.77
N MET A 90 -6.41 2.08 -18.24
CA MET A 90 -6.63 0.73 -17.71
C MET A 90 -7.45 0.75 -16.40
N VAL A 91 -7.23 1.73 -15.51
CA VAL A 91 -8.07 1.90 -14.32
C VAL A 91 -9.52 2.17 -14.72
N GLY A 92 -9.75 3.12 -15.64
CA GLY A 92 -11.09 3.43 -16.13
C GLY A 92 -11.76 2.25 -16.82
N GLY A 93 -11.08 1.64 -17.81
CA GLY A 93 -11.59 0.49 -18.55
C GLY A 93 -11.82 -0.75 -17.69
N GLY A 94 -10.97 -0.95 -16.67
CA GLY A 94 -11.12 -2.06 -15.72
C GLY A 94 -12.37 -1.95 -14.85
N LEU A 95 -12.67 -0.73 -14.38
CA LEU A 95 -13.92 -0.47 -13.65
C LEU A 95 -15.17 -0.63 -14.57
N TRP A 96 -15.07 -0.24 -15.83
CA TRP A 96 -16.14 -0.45 -16.80
C TRP A 96 -16.38 -1.92 -17.08
N LEU A 97 -15.31 -2.71 -17.23
CA LEU A 97 -15.42 -4.16 -17.37
C LEU A 97 -16.06 -4.78 -16.12
N ALA A 98 -15.58 -4.41 -14.93
CA ALA A 98 -16.07 -4.92 -13.65
C ALA A 98 -17.54 -4.61 -13.41
N ALA A 99 -18.04 -3.47 -13.89
CA ALA A 99 -19.43 -3.06 -13.79
C ALA A 99 -20.40 -3.90 -14.66
N GLY A 100 -19.88 -4.77 -15.53
CA GLY A 100 -20.69 -5.65 -16.37
C GLY A 100 -21.50 -6.70 -15.61
N GLY A 101 -21.22 -6.92 -14.32
CA GLY A 101 -22.06 -7.74 -13.43
C GLY A 101 -21.82 -9.26 -13.50
N ALA A 102 -20.77 -9.73 -14.16
CA ALA A 102 -20.36 -11.12 -14.11
C ALA A 102 -19.11 -11.30 -13.25
N SER A 103 -19.01 -12.41 -12.51
CA SER A 103 -17.88 -12.72 -11.62
C SER A 103 -16.52 -12.64 -12.32
N TRP A 104 -16.41 -13.18 -13.55
CA TRP A 104 -15.17 -13.10 -14.32
C TRP A 104 -14.80 -11.66 -14.74
N GLN A 105 -15.81 -10.82 -15.04
CA GLN A 105 -15.58 -9.40 -15.39
C GLN A 105 -15.05 -8.62 -14.20
N LEU A 106 -15.58 -8.89 -13.00
CA LEU A 106 -15.08 -8.33 -11.75
C LEU A 106 -13.61 -8.71 -11.53
N LEU A 107 -13.30 -10.01 -11.61
CA LEU A 107 -11.93 -10.51 -11.37
C LEU A 107 -10.93 -10.02 -12.44
N ALA A 108 -11.29 -10.08 -13.72
CA ALA A 108 -10.43 -9.60 -14.81
C ALA A 108 -10.26 -8.08 -14.78
N GLY A 109 -11.34 -7.34 -14.54
CA GLY A 109 -11.32 -5.89 -14.41
C GLY A 109 -10.38 -5.43 -13.29
N TYR A 110 -10.50 -6.03 -12.11
CA TYR A 110 -9.66 -5.68 -10.96
C TYR A 110 -8.25 -6.27 -11.04
N GLY A 111 -8.08 -7.52 -11.42
CA GLY A 111 -6.78 -8.18 -11.44
C GLY A 111 -5.87 -7.68 -12.57
N LEU A 112 -6.36 -7.76 -13.81
CA LEU A 112 -5.55 -7.41 -14.99
C LEU A 112 -5.55 -5.89 -15.24
N MET A 113 -6.74 -5.28 -15.34
CA MET A 113 -6.82 -3.90 -15.80
C MET A 113 -6.50 -2.92 -14.67
N VAL A 114 -7.23 -2.94 -13.54
CA VAL A 114 -6.96 -2.04 -12.42
C VAL A 114 -5.65 -2.37 -11.72
N GLY A 115 -5.38 -3.65 -11.46
CA GLY A 115 -4.17 -4.09 -10.73
C GLY A 115 -2.92 -4.01 -11.59
N LEU A 116 -2.78 -4.95 -12.55
CA LEU A 116 -1.53 -5.16 -13.30
C LEU A 116 -1.19 -3.97 -14.19
N PHE A 117 -2.12 -3.54 -15.04
CA PHE A 117 -1.88 -2.46 -16.01
C PHE A 117 -2.24 -1.06 -15.48
N GLY A 118 -3.10 -0.95 -14.46
CA GLY A 118 -3.50 0.31 -13.82
C GLY A 118 -2.55 0.70 -12.70
N ASN A 119 -2.76 0.17 -11.49
CA ASN A 119 -1.95 0.52 -10.31
C ASN A 119 -0.48 0.11 -10.46
N GLY A 120 -0.20 -1.01 -11.17
CA GLY A 120 1.17 -1.41 -11.51
C GLY A 120 1.89 -0.40 -12.41
N ALA A 121 1.17 0.25 -13.33
CA ALA A 121 1.71 1.31 -14.18
C ALA A 121 1.88 2.65 -13.44
N LEU A 122 1.05 2.90 -12.43
CA LEU A 122 1.01 4.20 -11.77
C LEU A 122 1.92 4.26 -10.54
N PHE A 123 1.89 3.29 -9.63
CA PHE A 123 2.56 3.43 -8.35
C PHE A 123 4.09 3.27 -8.42
N PRO A 124 4.68 2.10 -8.82
CA PRO A 124 6.13 1.93 -8.80
C PRO A 124 6.88 2.84 -9.79
N PRO A 125 6.42 3.00 -11.06
CA PRO A 125 7.09 3.91 -11.99
C PRO A 125 7.03 5.38 -11.52
N MET A 126 5.93 5.80 -10.88
CA MET A 126 5.77 7.16 -10.37
C MET A 126 6.73 7.45 -9.22
N MET A 127 6.94 6.47 -8.32
CA MET A 127 7.90 6.58 -7.24
C MET A 127 9.33 6.79 -7.79
N THR A 128 9.72 5.99 -8.78
CA THR A 128 11.02 6.12 -9.45
C THR A 128 11.12 7.48 -10.16
N TYR A 129 10.10 7.87 -10.92
CA TYR A 129 10.07 9.12 -11.65
C TYR A 129 10.22 10.35 -10.74
N VAL A 130 9.46 10.42 -9.64
CA VAL A 130 9.56 11.53 -8.69
C VAL A 130 10.92 11.57 -8.01
N SER A 131 11.55 10.41 -7.77
CA SER A 131 12.89 10.37 -7.17
C SER A 131 13.96 11.09 -8.01
N HIS A 132 13.77 11.26 -9.31
CA HIS A 132 14.66 11.99 -10.20
C HIS A 132 14.46 13.53 -10.17
N TRP A 133 13.40 14.01 -9.53
CA TRP A 133 13.09 15.43 -9.40
C TRP A 133 13.62 16.06 -8.10
N PHE A 134 14.18 15.22 -7.20
CA PHE A 134 14.63 15.64 -5.88
C PHE A 134 16.03 15.08 -5.58
N ASP A 135 16.87 15.93 -4.98
CA ASP A 135 18.20 15.56 -4.49
C ASP A 135 18.28 15.63 -2.95
N ARG A 136 17.89 16.76 -2.34
CA ARG A 136 17.98 16.98 -0.89
C ARG A 136 16.79 16.42 -0.11
N ARG A 137 15.57 16.54 -0.65
CA ARG A 137 14.32 16.15 0.00
C ARG A 137 13.67 14.94 -0.66
N ARG A 138 14.49 14.05 -1.21
CA ARG A 138 14.02 12.85 -1.93
C ARG A 138 13.14 11.96 -1.04
N GLY A 139 13.54 11.72 0.22
CA GLY A 139 12.76 10.94 1.18
C GLY A 139 11.40 11.56 1.46
N THR A 140 11.36 12.86 1.71
CA THR A 140 10.11 13.62 1.93
C THR A 140 9.18 13.55 0.71
N ALA A 141 9.73 13.73 -0.49
CA ALA A 141 8.95 13.66 -1.72
C ALA A 141 8.38 12.27 -1.96
N LEU A 142 9.16 11.21 -1.76
CA LEU A 142 8.71 9.83 -1.88
C LEU A 142 7.67 9.45 -0.81
N ALA A 143 7.85 9.90 0.43
CA ALA A 143 6.86 9.74 1.49
C ALA A 143 5.54 10.43 1.12
N LEU A 144 5.60 11.67 0.62
CA LEU A 144 4.43 12.41 0.15
C LEU A 144 3.70 11.64 -0.97
N VAL A 145 4.42 11.23 -2.02
CA VAL A 145 3.83 10.53 -3.17
C VAL A 145 3.24 9.18 -2.77
N SER A 146 3.95 8.39 -1.95
CA SER A 146 3.42 7.11 -1.44
C SER A 146 2.20 7.28 -0.55
N SER A 147 2.00 8.45 0.02
CA SER A 147 0.81 8.75 0.83
C SER A 147 -0.46 8.95 -0.01
N GLY A 148 -0.37 9.02 -1.34
CA GLY A 148 -1.54 9.11 -2.23
C GLY A 148 -2.57 8.00 -2.00
N GLN A 149 -2.14 6.79 -1.67
CA GLN A 149 -3.05 5.69 -1.30
C GLN A 149 -3.85 5.97 -0.01
N TYR A 150 -3.27 6.67 0.96
CA TYR A 150 -3.98 7.05 2.19
C TYR A 150 -4.93 8.22 1.96
N VAL A 151 -4.53 9.18 1.11
CA VAL A 151 -5.43 10.24 0.64
C VAL A 151 -6.64 9.62 -0.07
N ALA A 152 -6.42 8.58 -0.90
CA ALA A 152 -7.51 7.80 -1.49
C ALA A 152 -8.44 7.24 -0.42
N GLY A 153 -7.86 6.56 0.58
CA GLY A 153 -8.63 5.92 1.65
C GLY A 153 -9.31 6.89 2.60
N ALA A 154 -8.78 8.10 2.75
CA ALA A 154 -9.41 9.15 3.54
C ALA A 154 -10.65 9.74 2.83
N LEU A 155 -10.59 9.86 1.50
CA LEU A 155 -11.57 10.60 0.71
C LEU A 155 -12.66 9.69 0.13
N TRP A 156 -12.27 8.59 -0.55
CA TRP A 156 -13.18 7.85 -1.40
C TRP A 156 -14.22 6.98 -0.67
N PRO A 157 -13.94 6.32 0.48
CA PRO A 157 -14.92 5.42 1.09
C PRO A 157 -16.26 6.07 1.40
N ALA A 158 -16.26 7.26 1.99
CA ALA A 158 -17.49 7.99 2.30
C ALA A 158 -18.25 8.44 1.04
N LEU A 159 -17.51 8.87 0.00
CA LEU A 159 -18.10 9.25 -1.27
C LEU A 159 -18.69 8.04 -2.03
N PHE A 160 -17.98 6.90 -1.99
CA PHE A 160 -18.46 5.68 -2.63
C PHE A 160 -19.66 5.08 -1.90
N GLU A 161 -19.70 5.16 -0.59
CA GLU A 161 -20.86 4.70 0.18
C GLU A 161 -22.12 5.45 -0.27
N ALA A 162 -22.07 6.79 -0.26
CA ALA A 162 -23.18 7.61 -0.71
C ALA A 162 -23.57 7.36 -2.19
N ALA A 163 -22.56 7.14 -3.05
CA ALA A 163 -22.82 6.85 -4.46
C ALA A 163 -23.40 5.44 -4.69
N VAL A 164 -22.93 4.43 -3.94
CA VAL A 164 -23.45 3.08 -4.02
C VAL A 164 -24.88 3.00 -3.49
N ASP A 165 -25.19 3.72 -2.41
CA ASP A 165 -26.54 3.78 -1.86
C ASP A 165 -27.51 4.44 -2.85
N ALA A 166 -27.10 5.56 -3.50
CA ALA A 166 -27.95 6.31 -4.40
C ALA A 166 -28.11 5.66 -5.80
N TYR A 167 -27.05 5.05 -6.35
CA TYR A 167 -26.99 4.64 -7.76
C TYR A 167 -26.67 3.16 -7.97
N GLY A 168 -26.28 2.43 -6.93
CA GLY A 168 -25.77 1.07 -7.01
C GLY A 168 -24.29 1.01 -7.39
N TRP A 169 -23.66 -0.14 -7.12
CA TRP A 169 -22.22 -0.33 -7.31
C TRP A 169 -21.77 -0.30 -8.77
N GLN A 170 -22.59 -0.84 -9.70
CA GLN A 170 -22.26 -0.84 -11.13
C GLN A 170 -22.13 0.59 -11.68
N ARG A 171 -23.13 1.44 -11.42
CA ARG A 171 -23.12 2.83 -11.87
C ARG A 171 -22.02 3.64 -11.19
N THR A 172 -21.73 3.35 -9.92
CA THR A 172 -20.61 3.95 -9.21
C THR A 172 -19.29 3.59 -9.86
N MET A 173 -19.07 2.31 -10.23
CA MET A 173 -17.87 1.89 -10.97
C MET A 173 -17.75 2.57 -12.33
N LEU A 174 -18.85 2.65 -13.10
CA LEU A 174 -18.87 3.33 -14.41
C LEU A 174 -18.53 4.81 -14.27
N GLY A 175 -19.19 5.52 -13.35
CA GLY A 175 -18.97 6.95 -13.11
C GLY A 175 -17.55 7.24 -12.62
N PHE A 176 -17.07 6.47 -11.63
CA PHE A 176 -15.71 6.66 -11.13
C PHE A 176 -14.65 6.23 -12.16
N GLY A 177 -14.89 5.21 -12.96
CA GLY A 177 -14.01 4.80 -14.06
C GLY A 177 -13.82 5.91 -15.10
N LEU A 178 -14.93 6.58 -15.49
CA LEU A 178 -14.87 7.74 -16.37
C LEU A 178 -14.12 8.90 -15.72
N PHE A 179 -14.41 9.22 -14.47
CA PHE A 179 -13.73 10.26 -13.70
C PHE A 179 -12.22 9.96 -13.59
N ALA A 180 -11.83 8.72 -13.29
CA ALA A 180 -10.45 8.32 -13.16
C ALA A 180 -9.67 8.49 -14.47
N ALA A 181 -10.21 7.98 -15.58
CA ALA A 181 -9.60 8.17 -16.90
C ALA A 181 -9.52 9.65 -17.31
N ALA A 182 -10.64 10.39 -17.17
CA ALA A 182 -10.72 11.80 -17.52
C ALA A 182 -9.82 12.70 -16.65
N SER A 183 -9.45 12.28 -15.45
CA SER A 183 -8.57 13.03 -14.56
C SER A 183 -7.10 12.59 -14.69
N ILE A 184 -6.82 11.28 -14.62
CA ILE A 184 -5.43 10.75 -14.63
C ILE A 184 -4.76 11.04 -15.98
N ILE A 185 -5.46 10.82 -17.11
CA ILE A 185 -4.86 11.00 -18.45
C ILE A 185 -4.40 12.44 -18.68
N PRO A 186 -5.23 13.49 -18.48
CA PRO A 186 -4.77 14.86 -18.63
C PRO A 186 -3.72 15.27 -17.60
N LEU A 187 -3.85 14.86 -16.33
CA LEU A 187 -2.84 15.14 -15.31
C LEU A 187 -1.48 14.58 -15.71
N ALA A 188 -1.44 13.31 -16.17
CA ALA A 188 -0.22 12.69 -16.65
C ALA A 188 0.30 13.38 -17.91
N ALA A 189 -0.57 13.69 -18.88
CA ALA A 189 -0.19 14.31 -20.15
C ALA A 189 0.40 15.72 -19.98
N ILE A 190 -0.13 16.51 -19.07
CA ILE A 190 0.25 17.93 -18.90
C ILE A 190 1.37 18.10 -17.86
N LEU A 191 1.28 17.39 -16.72
CA LEU A 191 2.13 17.65 -15.56
C LEU A 191 3.34 16.74 -15.45
N LEU A 192 3.31 15.52 -16.01
CA LEU A 192 4.48 14.62 -16.01
C LEU A 192 5.44 15.01 -17.14
N ARG A 193 6.36 15.91 -16.84
CA ARG A 193 7.41 16.38 -17.77
C ARG A 193 8.63 15.48 -17.68
N PRO A 194 9.54 15.47 -18.68
CA PRO A 194 10.83 14.81 -18.56
C PRO A 194 11.59 15.30 -17.31
N PRO A 195 12.17 14.41 -16.49
CA PRO A 195 12.93 14.83 -15.32
C PRO A 195 14.18 15.60 -15.74
N PRO A 196 14.70 16.51 -14.87
CA PRO A 196 15.95 17.21 -15.12
C PRO A 196 17.10 16.21 -15.24
N ALA A 197 18.16 16.59 -15.97
CA ALA A 197 19.36 15.75 -16.10
C ALA A 197 19.94 15.42 -14.71
N PRO A 198 20.35 14.16 -14.48
CA PRO A 198 20.93 13.78 -13.20
C PRO A 198 22.18 14.62 -12.89
N LEU A 199 22.27 15.22 -11.70
CA LEU A 199 23.54 15.68 -11.18
C LEU A 199 24.44 14.45 -10.98
N ALA A 200 25.69 14.51 -11.48
CA ALA A 200 26.64 13.42 -11.34
C ALA A 200 26.66 12.91 -9.90
N ALA A 201 26.50 11.61 -9.74
CA ALA A 201 26.40 10.97 -8.42
C ALA A 201 27.69 11.22 -7.62
N SER A 202 27.64 12.11 -6.64
CA SER A 202 28.71 12.28 -5.67
C SER A 202 28.59 11.21 -4.58
N GLY A 203 29.58 10.31 -4.51
CA GLY A 203 29.98 9.57 -3.33
C GLY A 203 28.98 8.54 -2.80
N PHE A 204 29.14 7.28 -3.20
CA PHE A 204 28.55 6.15 -2.47
C PHE A 204 29.30 5.96 -1.13
N ALA A 205 28.61 6.12 -0.03
CA ALA A 205 29.08 5.61 1.26
C ALA A 205 29.29 4.10 1.15
N LEU A 206 30.41 3.61 1.71
CA LEU A 206 30.74 2.18 1.78
C LEU A 206 29.65 1.44 2.58
N GLY A 207 28.69 0.86 1.87
CA GLY A 207 27.67 -0.02 2.44
C GLY A 207 28.19 -1.43 2.75
N PRO A 208 27.33 -2.33 3.26
CA PRO A 208 27.69 -3.73 3.49
C PRO A 208 28.32 -4.38 2.26
N VAL A 209 29.30 -5.29 2.46
CA VAL A 209 29.99 -5.97 1.37
C VAL A 209 29.07 -7.01 0.73
N ALA A 210 29.03 -7.05 -0.61
CA ALA A 210 28.22 -8.02 -1.35
C ALA A 210 28.63 -9.46 -0.98
N GLY A 211 27.62 -10.32 -0.75
CA GLY A 211 27.81 -11.73 -0.41
C GLY A 211 28.21 -11.99 1.08
N ALA A 212 28.45 -10.94 1.89
CA ALA A 212 28.73 -11.12 3.31
C ALA A 212 27.49 -11.64 4.08
N PRO A 213 27.67 -12.45 5.14
CA PRO A 213 26.57 -12.88 5.98
C PRO A 213 25.79 -11.69 6.57
N VAL A 214 24.46 -11.74 6.45
CA VAL A 214 23.53 -10.74 6.98
C VAL A 214 22.89 -11.30 8.24
N LEU A 215 23.06 -10.63 9.37
CA LEU A 215 22.58 -11.11 10.67
C LEU A 215 23.09 -12.53 11.02
N GLY A 216 24.29 -12.90 10.55
CA GLY A 216 24.86 -14.24 10.72
C GLY A 216 24.23 -15.33 9.84
N LEU A 217 23.44 -14.94 8.83
CA LEU A 217 22.77 -15.83 7.89
C LEU A 217 23.28 -15.60 6.45
N PRO A 218 23.16 -16.60 5.56
CA PRO A 218 23.35 -16.36 4.13
C PRO A 218 22.41 -15.24 3.64
N PRO A 219 22.86 -14.33 2.75
CA PRO A 219 22.07 -13.16 2.35
C PRO A 219 20.67 -13.49 1.81
N ASN A 220 20.56 -14.57 1.03
CA ASN A 220 19.26 -14.98 0.47
C ASN A 220 18.33 -15.56 1.53
N THR A 221 18.86 -16.26 2.55
CA THR A 221 18.08 -16.74 3.69
C THR A 221 17.57 -15.58 4.54
N ALA A 222 18.41 -14.56 4.79
CA ALA A 222 17.99 -13.36 5.51
C ALA A 222 16.89 -12.61 4.76
N LEU A 223 17.01 -12.47 3.43
CA LEU A 223 15.95 -11.89 2.60
C LEU A 223 14.67 -12.72 2.64
N ALA A 224 14.76 -14.04 2.51
CA ALA A 224 13.59 -14.93 2.51
C ALA A 224 12.83 -14.83 3.84
N LEU A 225 13.52 -14.76 4.97
CA LEU A 225 12.91 -14.56 6.29
C LEU A 225 12.24 -13.19 6.42
N LEU A 226 12.90 -12.11 5.95
CA LEU A 226 12.32 -10.77 5.94
C LEU A 226 11.09 -10.69 5.02
N ALA A 227 11.16 -11.29 3.83
CA ALA A 227 10.07 -11.32 2.87
C ALA A 227 8.88 -12.13 3.41
N PHE A 228 9.14 -13.27 4.05
CA PHE A 228 8.10 -14.08 4.68
C PHE A 228 7.48 -13.38 5.89
N ALA A 229 8.30 -12.73 6.73
CA ALA A 229 7.80 -11.91 7.83
C ALA A 229 6.92 -10.76 7.31
N SER A 230 7.34 -10.08 6.23
CA SER A 230 6.55 -9.02 5.59
C SER A 230 5.23 -9.55 5.01
N PHE A 231 5.22 -10.73 4.40
CA PHE A 231 4.00 -11.42 3.96
C PHE A 231 3.04 -11.64 5.14
N LEU A 232 3.52 -12.25 6.23
CA LEU A 232 2.71 -12.51 7.43
C LEU A 232 2.18 -11.22 8.08
N CYS A 233 3.00 -10.16 8.12
CA CYS A 233 2.65 -8.85 8.63
C CYS A 233 1.51 -8.20 7.83
N CYS A 234 1.51 -8.38 6.51
CA CYS A 234 0.55 -7.74 5.62
C CYS A 234 -0.81 -8.46 5.58
N ILE A 235 -0.90 -9.72 6.02
CA ILE A 235 -2.19 -10.42 6.18
C ILE A 235 -3.14 -9.63 7.09
N PRO A 236 -2.82 -9.40 8.39
CA PRO A 236 -3.72 -8.66 9.28
C PRO A 236 -3.88 -7.19 8.91
N MET A 237 -2.92 -6.61 8.17
CA MET A 237 -3.03 -5.22 7.70
C MET A 237 -4.18 -5.05 6.70
N ALA A 238 -4.38 -6.01 5.80
CA ALA A 238 -5.40 -5.94 4.77
C ALA A 238 -6.79 -6.34 5.28
N MET A 239 -6.90 -7.17 6.32
CA MET A 239 -8.19 -7.67 6.80
C MET A 239 -9.16 -6.55 7.22
N PRO A 240 -8.82 -5.62 8.16
CA PRO A 240 -9.70 -4.51 8.47
C PRO A 240 -9.89 -3.57 7.28
N ALA A 241 -8.84 -3.29 6.52
CA ALA A 241 -8.93 -2.40 5.37
C ALA A 241 -9.93 -2.90 4.31
N ALA A 242 -10.07 -4.21 4.13
CA ALA A 242 -10.98 -4.82 3.15
C ALA A 242 -12.38 -5.13 3.71
N HIS A 243 -12.50 -5.40 5.02
CA HIS A 243 -13.74 -5.96 5.58
C HIS A 243 -14.41 -5.11 6.65
N LEU A 244 -13.82 -3.98 7.08
CA LEU A 244 -14.37 -3.14 8.17
C LEU A 244 -15.80 -2.68 7.88
N VAL A 245 -16.09 -2.25 6.66
CA VAL A 245 -17.43 -1.78 6.26
C VAL A 245 -18.46 -2.91 6.35
N ALA A 246 -18.09 -4.10 5.85
CA ALA A 246 -18.95 -5.28 5.91
C ALA A 246 -19.14 -5.77 7.35
N PHE A 247 -18.07 -5.77 8.15
CA PHE A 247 -18.11 -6.12 9.57
C PHE A 247 -19.03 -5.21 10.38
N CYS A 248 -18.96 -3.89 10.15
CA CYS A 248 -19.89 -2.93 10.77
C CYS A 248 -21.35 -3.25 10.42
N GLY A 249 -21.61 -3.54 9.14
CA GLY A 249 -22.96 -3.91 8.70
C GLY A 249 -23.49 -5.20 9.34
N ASP A 250 -22.63 -6.19 9.64
CA ASP A 250 -23.02 -7.41 10.35
C ASP A 250 -23.31 -7.18 11.83
N LEU A 251 -22.75 -6.12 12.42
CA LEU A 251 -23.06 -5.67 13.77
C LEU A 251 -24.31 -4.77 13.85
N GLY A 252 -24.99 -4.53 12.71
CA GLY A 252 -26.14 -3.62 12.64
C GLY A 252 -25.77 -2.13 12.60
N ILE A 253 -24.49 -1.80 12.43
CA ILE A 253 -24.00 -0.42 12.27
C ILE A 253 -24.20 0.00 10.82
N ALA A 254 -24.69 1.23 10.59
CA ALA A 254 -24.93 1.76 9.26
C ALA A 254 -23.65 1.72 8.40
N THR A 255 -23.80 1.37 7.13
CA THR A 255 -22.68 1.23 6.17
C THR A 255 -21.90 2.55 6.04
N SER A 256 -22.58 3.70 6.07
CA SER A 256 -21.97 5.04 6.10
C SER A 256 -21.01 5.23 7.28
N ARG A 257 -21.36 4.72 8.45
CA ARG A 257 -20.51 4.77 9.65
C ARG A 257 -19.28 3.88 9.49
N GLY A 258 -19.46 2.67 8.90
CA GLY A 258 -18.35 1.77 8.55
C GLY A 258 -17.39 2.40 7.54
N ALA A 259 -17.90 3.08 6.51
CA ALA A 259 -17.09 3.82 5.53
C ALA A 259 -16.31 4.97 6.18
N LEU A 260 -16.93 5.71 7.10
CA LEU A 260 -16.25 6.75 7.88
C LEU A 260 -15.15 6.19 8.79
N MET A 261 -15.37 5.03 9.42
CA MET A 261 -14.36 4.33 10.23
C MET A 261 -13.15 3.93 9.37
N LEU A 262 -13.39 3.44 8.15
CA LEU A 262 -12.33 3.12 7.19
C LEU A 262 -11.56 4.37 6.77
N SER A 263 -12.25 5.46 6.46
CA SER A 263 -11.61 6.74 6.16
C SER A 263 -10.77 7.23 7.33
N LEU A 264 -11.29 7.17 8.56
CA LEU A 264 -10.56 7.55 9.77
C LEU A 264 -9.30 6.71 9.98
N LEU A 265 -9.41 5.39 9.82
CA LEU A 265 -8.28 4.47 9.89
C LEU A 265 -7.15 4.92 8.95
N LEU A 266 -7.48 5.26 7.70
CA LEU A 266 -6.50 5.62 6.68
C LEU A 266 -5.98 7.07 6.84
N VAL A 267 -6.78 8.00 7.38
CA VAL A 267 -6.30 9.32 7.81
C VAL A 267 -5.27 9.18 8.92
N MET A 268 -5.57 8.37 9.94
CA MET A 268 -4.62 8.14 11.04
C MET A 268 -3.35 7.45 10.56
N ALA A 269 -3.46 6.52 9.61
CA ALA A 269 -2.30 5.90 8.97
C ALA A 269 -1.44 6.93 8.20
N PHE A 270 -2.07 7.89 7.51
CA PHE A 270 -1.37 8.99 6.85
C PHE A 270 -0.56 9.83 7.85
N LEU A 271 -1.21 10.26 8.93
CA LEU A 271 -0.57 11.10 9.96
C LEU A 271 0.57 10.36 10.66
N ALA A 272 0.34 9.11 11.04
CA ALA A 272 1.32 8.31 11.77
C ALA A 272 2.53 7.92 10.92
N ARG A 273 2.43 7.90 9.59
CA ARG A 273 3.54 7.53 8.69
C ARG A 273 4.79 8.40 8.93
N GLN A 274 4.61 9.70 9.17
CA GLN A 274 5.72 10.61 9.43
C GLN A 274 6.38 10.30 10.78
N PHE A 275 5.58 10.01 11.79
CA PHE A 275 6.06 9.61 13.12
C PHE A 275 6.85 8.30 13.08
N TRP A 276 6.35 7.28 12.38
CA TRP A 276 7.05 6.01 12.20
C TRP A 276 8.35 6.18 11.37
N GLY A 277 8.37 7.09 10.41
CA GLY A 277 9.59 7.46 9.67
C GLY A 277 10.67 8.01 10.61
N TRP A 278 10.29 8.93 11.51
CA TRP A 278 11.20 9.46 12.51
C TRP A 278 11.71 8.38 13.48
N ILE A 279 10.85 7.45 13.92
CA ILE A 279 11.27 6.28 14.72
C ILE A 279 12.25 5.42 13.94
N ALA A 280 11.97 5.16 12.67
CA ALA A 280 12.81 4.34 11.81
C ALA A 280 14.21 4.94 11.61
N ASP A 281 14.30 6.26 11.40
CA ASP A 281 15.58 6.98 11.30
C ASP A 281 16.40 6.90 12.59
N ARG A 282 15.73 6.83 13.76
CA ARG A 282 16.42 6.83 15.06
C ARG A 282 16.77 5.44 15.57
N PHE A 283 15.92 4.45 15.34
CA PHE A 283 16.05 3.11 15.92
C PHE A 283 16.34 2.01 14.89
N GLY A 284 16.38 2.37 13.60
CA GLY A 284 16.59 1.46 12.48
C GLY A 284 15.34 0.68 12.06
N GLY A 285 15.40 0.08 10.87
CA GLY A 285 14.26 -0.58 10.24
C GLY A 285 13.70 -1.74 11.04
N LEU A 286 14.54 -2.69 11.49
CA LEU A 286 14.08 -3.89 12.21
C LEU A 286 13.37 -3.57 13.52
N ASN A 287 13.92 -2.67 14.34
CA ASN A 287 13.32 -2.30 15.61
C ASN A 287 11.99 -1.58 15.40
N THR A 288 11.90 -0.76 14.36
CA THR A 288 10.63 -0.09 13.97
C THR A 288 9.58 -1.11 13.55
N VAL A 289 9.95 -2.14 12.79
CA VAL A 289 9.03 -3.23 12.43
C VAL A 289 8.52 -3.94 13.69
N VAL A 290 9.39 -4.27 14.65
CA VAL A 290 8.98 -4.88 15.93
C VAL A 290 7.96 -4.02 16.65
N ALA A 291 8.24 -2.72 16.83
CA ALA A 291 7.34 -1.80 17.53
C ALA A 291 6.00 -1.64 16.81
N ALA A 292 6.02 -1.40 15.50
CA ALA A 292 4.80 -1.21 14.71
C ALA A 292 3.98 -2.51 14.61
N SER A 293 4.64 -3.69 14.52
CA SER A 293 3.97 -4.98 14.53
C SER A 293 3.30 -5.29 15.88
N ALA A 294 3.92 -4.91 16.99
CA ALA A 294 3.29 -5.01 18.31
C ALA A 294 2.04 -4.12 18.40
N CYS A 295 2.11 -2.87 17.93
CA CYS A 295 0.94 -1.99 17.85
C CYS A 295 -0.17 -2.57 16.95
N GLN A 296 0.20 -3.19 15.84
CA GLN A 296 -0.75 -3.86 14.94
C GLN A 296 -1.44 -5.05 15.63
N ALA A 297 -0.70 -5.86 16.40
CA ALA A 297 -1.26 -6.99 17.16
C ALA A 297 -2.30 -6.52 18.18
N ILE A 298 -1.99 -5.44 18.91
CA ILE A 298 -2.91 -4.81 19.87
C ILE A 298 -4.17 -4.32 19.15
N GLY A 299 -4.02 -3.63 18.02
CA GLY A 299 -5.15 -3.14 17.24
C GLY A 299 -6.04 -4.27 16.70
N MET A 300 -5.46 -5.38 16.23
CA MET A 300 -6.22 -6.56 15.80
C MET A 300 -6.97 -7.21 16.97
N ALA A 301 -6.35 -7.34 18.14
CA ALA A 301 -7.00 -7.84 19.34
C ALA A 301 -8.15 -6.92 19.76
N ALA A 302 -8.00 -5.61 19.61
CA ALA A 302 -9.07 -4.64 19.89
C ALA A 302 -10.25 -4.81 18.91
N PHE A 303 -10.05 -5.05 17.62
CA PHE A 303 -11.14 -5.40 16.69
C PHE A 303 -11.88 -6.67 17.09
N LEU A 304 -11.16 -7.67 17.60
CA LEU A 304 -11.78 -8.92 18.09
C LEU A 304 -12.72 -8.69 19.28
N MET A 305 -12.37 -7.75 20.15
CA MET A 305 -13.09 -7.50 21.42
C MET A 305 -14.19 -6.44 21.30
N THR A 306 -14.13 -5.56 20.30
CA THR A 306 -15.01 -4.39 20.19
C THR A 306 -16.16 -4.66 19.21
N LYS A 307 -17.39 -4.35 19.63
CA LYS A 307 -18.60 -4.54 18.82
C LYS A 307 -19.50 -3.29 18.76
N ASP A 308 -19.26 -2.32 19.62
CA ASP A 308 -20.00 -1.06 19.65
C ASP A 308 -19.41 -0.03 18.69
N GLU A 309 -20.25 0.86 18.19
CA GLU A 309 -19.88 1.86 17.18
C GLU A 309 -18.77 2.80 17.66
N ALA A 310 -18.88 3.36 18.86
CA ALA A 310 -17.89 4.30 19.38
C ALA A 310 -16.51 3.64 19.58
N GLY A 311 -16.50 2.43 20.12
CA GLY A 311 -15.28 1.64 20.28
C GLY A 311 -14.64 1.31 18.94
N LEU A 312 -15.41 0.96 17.90
CA LEU A 312 -14.89 0.67 16.57
C LEU A 312 -14.28 1.91 15.90
N PHE A 313 -14.81 3.12 16.12
CA PHE A 313 -14.15 4.35 15.70
C PHE A 313 -12.79 4.52 16.36
N PHE A 314 -12.71 4.30 17.66
CA PHE A 314 -11.43 4.38 18.39
C PHE A 314 -10.43 3.32 17.92
N VAL A 315 -10.88 2.07 17.80
CA VAL A 315 -10.03 0.96 17.36
C VAL A 315 -9.52 1.18 15.93
N SER A 316 -10.38 1.69 15.04
CA SER A 316 -10.00 2.03 13.66
C SER A 316 -8.90 3.10 13.63
N ALA A 317 -9.05 4.16 14.42
CA ALA A 317 -8.04 5.20 14.56
C ALA A 317 -6.72 4.66 15.12
N ALA A 318 -6.78 3.89 16.22
CA ALA A 318 -5.60 3.30 16.86
C ALA A 318 -4.88 2.30 15.96
N PHE A 319 -5.61 1.48 15.22
CA PHE A 319 -5.03 0.54 14.24
C PHE A 319 -4.31 1.30 13.12
N GLY A 320 -4.94 2.36 12.58
CA GLY A 320 -4.31 3.23 11.57
C GLY A 320 -2.98 3.81 12.04
N LEU A 321 -2.95 4.33 13.28
CA LEU A 321 -1.72 4.82 13.91
C LEU A 321 -0.65 3.74 14.06
N GLY A 322 -1.05 2.51 14.39
CA GLY A 322 -0.12 1.42 14.71
C GLY A 322 0.59 0.81 13.49
N PHE A 323 -0.13 0.53 12.40
CA PHE A 323 0.40 -0.30 11.32
C PHE A 323 1.15 0.47 10.23
N SER A 324 0.94 1.78 10.09
CA SER A 324 1.35 2.52 8.89
C SER A 324 2.86 2.58 8.65
N GLY A 325 3.67 2.37 9.68
CA GLY A 325 5.13 2.35 9.61
C GLY A 325 5.74 1.06 9.07
N LEU A 326 5.00 -0.04 9.01
CA LEU A 326 5.54 -1.38 8.76
C LEU A 326 6.25 -1.51 7.40
N ILE A 327 5.58 -1.19 6.30
CA ILE A 327 6.16 -1.35 4.96
C ILE A 327 7.41 -0.47 4.77
N PRO A 328 7.41 0.83 5.09
CA PRO A 328 8.62 1.64 5.01
C PRO A 328 9.76 1.12 5.88
N ALA A 329 9.45 0.63 7.09
CA ALA A 329 10.45 0.08 8.00
C ALA A 329 11.08 -1.23 7.47
N TYR A 330 10.30 -2.10 6.82
CA TYR A 330 10.83 -3.27 6.12
C TYR A 330 11.75 -2.89 4.96
N VAL A 331 11.37 -1.89 4.16
CA VAL A 331 12.22 -1.36 3.07
C VAL A 331 13.52 -0.80 3.63
N LEU A 332 13.44 -0.02 4.72
CA LEU A 332 14.62 0.51 5.40
C LEU A 332 15.52 -0.63 5.91
N ALA A 333 14.96 -1.64 6.57
CA ALA A 333 15.71 -2.79 7.07
C ALA A 333 16.49 -3.50 5.94
N VAL A 334 15.89 -3.69 4.75
CA VAL A 334 16.61 -4.24 3.59
C VAL A 334 17.74 -3.31 3.16
N ARG A 335 17.52 -2.00 3.13
CA ARG A 335 18.56 -1.04 2.72
C ARG A 335 19.70 -0.91 3.73
N GLU A 336 19.44 -1.13 5.01
CA GLU A 336 20.45 -1.15 6.09
C GLU A 336 21.27 -2.44 6.09
N LEU A 337 20.64 -3.55 5.76
CA LEU A 337 21.24 -4.89 5.88
C LEU A 337 21.98 -5.35 4.62
N PHE A 338 21.60 -4.82 3.44
CA PHE A 338 22.16 -5.27 2.17
C PHE A 338 22.86 -4.13 1.42
N PRO A 339 23.91 -4.46 0.60
CA PRO A 339 24.58 -3.47 -0.25
C PRO A 339 23.60 -2.80 -1.22
N ALA A 340 23.86 -1.54 -1.57
CA ALA A 340 23.00 -0.75 -2.45
C ALA A 340 22.66 -1.44 -3.80
N PRO A 341 23.62 -2.09 -4.50
CA PRO A 341 23.31 -2.83 -5.74
C PRO A 341 22.37 -4.03 -5.52
N GLU A 342 22.50 -4.72 -4.37
CA GLU A 342 21.62 -5.83 -4.02
C GLU A 342 20.25 -5.34 -3.54
N ALA A 343 20.17 -4.24 -2.79
CA ALA A 343 18.94 -3.64 -2.34
C ALA A 343 18.02 -3.25 -3.51
N ALA A 344 18.59 -2.90 -4.66
CA ALA A 344 17.84 -2.52 -5.86
C ALA A 344 16.85 -3.59 -6.35
N TRP A 345 17.16 -4.88 -6.19
CA TRP A 345 16.25 -5.97 -6.54
C TRP A 345 15.57 -6.61 -5.31
N ARG A 346 16.23 -6.58 -4.13
CA ARG A 346 15.72 -7.17 -2.90
C ARG A 346 14.51 -6.40 -2.35
N VAL A 347 14.50 -5.08 -2.46
CA VAL A 347 13.35 -4.24 -2.04
C VAL A 347 12.10 -4.54 -2.86
N PRO A 348 12.12 -4.54 -4.21
CA PRO A 348 10.97 -4.98 -5.00
C PRO A 348 10.48 -6.41 -4.68
N ALA A 349 11.40 -7.35 -4.46
CA ALA A 349 11.05 -8.72 -4.09
C ALA A 349 10.32 -8.78 -2.73
N LEU A 350 10.80 -8.05 -1.73
CA LEU A 350 10.13 -7.92 -0.44
C LEU A 350 8.76 -7.26 -0.57
N LEU A 351 8.64 -6.18 -1.33
CA LEU A 351 7.37 -5.48 -1.55
C LEU A 351 6.35 -6.36 -2.29
N PHE A 352 6.79 -7.19 -3.23
CA PHE A 352 5.92 -8.19 -3.86
C PHE A 352 5.34 -9.16 -2.82
N CYS A 353 6.18 -9.69 -1.90
CA CYS A 353 5.70 -10.54 -0.81
C CYS A 353 4.75 -9.80 0.14
N SER A 354 4.99 -8.51 0.41
CA SER A 354 4.08 -7.66 1.19
C SER A 354 2.70 -7.58 0.53
N LEU A 355 2.65 -7.29 -0.78
CA LEU A 355 1.40 -7.20 -1.54
C LEU A 355 0.70 -8.56 -1.65
N ALA A 356 1.45 -9.65 -1.78
CA ALA A 356 0.90 -11.00 -1.73
C ALA A 356 0.28 -11.31 -0.35
N GLY A 357 0.90 -10.85 0.75
CA GLY A 357 0.33 -10.92 2.09
C GLY A 357 -0.96 -10.12 2.24
N MET A 358 -1.01 -8.91 1.67
CA MET A 358 -2.25 -8.11 1.64
C MET A 358 -3.35 -8.81 0.85
N ALA A 359 -3.01 -9.38 -0.32
CA ALA A 359 -3.95 -10.15 -1.13
C ALA A 359 -4.49 -11.37 -0.38
N ALA A 360 -3.59 -12.14 0.25
CA ALA A 360 -3.97 -13.30 1.05
C ALA A 360 -4.88 -12.90 2.23
N GLY A 361 -4.57 -11.81 2.93
CA GLY A 361 -5.35 -11.32 4.06
C GLY A 361 -6.75 -10.87 3.68
N ALA A 362 -6.87 -10.09 2.60
CA ALA A 362 -8.16 -9.63 2.11
C ALA A 362 -9.06 -10.80 1.70
N TRP A 363 -8.52 -11.77 0.92
CA TRP A 363 -9.26 -12.97 0.52
C TRP A 363 -9.59 -13.88 1.71
N LEU A 364 -8.60 -14.16 2.57
CA LEU A 364 -8.75 -15.06 3.70
C LEU A 364 -9.85 -14.63 4.66
N ALA A 365 -9.99 -13.33 4.93
CA ALA A 365 -11.04 -12.84 5.79
C ALA A 365 -12.44 -13.09 5.22
N GLY A 366 -12.63 -12.94 3.91
CA GLY A 366 -13.87 -13.28 3.22
C GLY A 366 -14.14 -14.79 3.23
N PHE A 367 -13.13 -15.58 2.90
CA PHE A 367 -13.22 -17.05 2.91
C PHE A 367 -13.59 -17.61 4.29
N LEU A 368 -12.94 -17.14 5.34
CA LEU A 368 -13.24 -17.55 6.72
C LEU A 368 -14.64 -17.09 7.15
N TYR A 369 -15.07 -15.90 6.73
CA TYR A 369 -16.43 -15.46 6.97
C TYR A 369 -17.46 -16.39 6.31
N ASP A 370 -17.24 -16.77 5.06
CA ASP A 370 -18.15 -17.65 4.30
C ASP A 370 -18.26 -19.06 4.94
N GLN A 371 -17.16 -19.55 5.57
CA GLN A 371 -17.15 -20.83 6.25
C GLN A 371 -17.82 -20.82 7.64
N TYR A 372 -17.62 -19.73 8.39
CA TYR A 372 -17.99 -19.68 9.82
C TYR A 372 -19.12 -18.67 10.13
N GLY A 373 -19.55 -17.86 9.16
CA GLY A 373 -20.62 -16.87 9.32
C GLY A 373 -20.25 -15.67 10.20
N GLN A 374 -18.99 -15.52 10.58
CA GLN A 374 -18.54 -14.45 11.49
C GLN A 374 -17.09 -14.07 11.25
N TYR A 375 -16.75 -12.79 11.48
CA TYR A 375 -15.38 -12.28 11.32
C TYR A 375 -14.43 -12.65 12.47
N ARG A 376 -14.92 -13.18 13.59
CA ARG A 376 -14.08 -13.51 14.74
C ARG A 376 -12.89 -14.39 14.35
N ILE A 377 -13.12 -15.48 13.61
CA ILE A 377 -12.09 -16.42 13.16
C ILE A 377 -11.07 -15.71 12.23
N ALA A 378 -11.56 -14.79 11.39
CA ALA A 378 -10.69 -14.00 10.53
C ALA A 378 -9.73 -13.10 11.35
N TRP A 379 -10.25 -12.41 12.37
CA TRP A 379 -9.41 -11.60 13.25
C TRP A 379 -8.42 -12.45 14.04
N GLU A 380 -8.81 -13.61 14.56
CA GLU A 380 -7.93 -14.57 15.24
C GLU A 380 -6.81 -15.07 14.31
N ALA A 381 -7.13 -15.42 13.06
CA ALA A 381 -6.14 -15.81 12.05
C ALA A 381 -5.15 -14.67 11.73
N GLY A 382 -5.66 -13.44 11.63
CA GLY A 382 -4.83 -12.25 11.45
C GLY A 382 -3.88 -12.00 12.63
N ILE A 383 -4.35 -12.15 13.86
CA ILE A 383 -3.52 -12.07 15.08
C ILE A 383 -2.43 -13.15 15.04
N ALA A 384 -2.77 -14.39 14.71
CA ALA A 384 -1.82 -15.49 14.64
C ALA A 384 -0.70 -15.21 13.60
N ALA A 385 -1.07 -14.72 12.41
CA ALA A 385 -0.13 -14.32 11.37
C ALA A 385 0.79 -13.19 11.85
N ASN A 386 0.23 -12.18 12.54
CA ASN A 386 1.04 -11.08 13.07
C ASN A 386 1.99 -11.51 14.20
N LEU A 387 1.55 -12.38 15.10
CA LEU A 387 2.42 -12.93 16.16
C LEU A 387 3.56 -13.76 15.57
N ALA A 388 3.30 -14.54 14.54
CA ALA A 388 4.34 -15.27 13.81
C ALA A 388 5.34 -14.29 13.14
N ASN A 389 4.86 -13.24 12.50
CA ASN A 389 5.70 -12.16 11.99
C ASN A 389 6.54 -11.54 13.11
N LEU A 390 5.92 -11.14 14.22
CA LEU A 390 6.57 -10.49 15.36
C LEU A 390 7.69 -11.39 15.93
N ALA A 391 7.43 -12.68 16.09
CA ALA A 391 8.44 -13.65 16.56
C ALA A 391 9.63 -13.74 15.61
N LEU A 392 9.39 -13.78 14.29
CA LEU A 392 10.45 -13.79 13.27
C LEU A 392 11.31 -12.52 13.32
N VAL A 393 10.67 -11.34 13.38
CA VAL A 393 11.40 -10.06 13.33
C VAL A 393 12.14 -9.82 14.65
N ILE A 394 11.60 -10.20 15.79
CA ILE A 394 12.32 -10.17 17.08
C ILE A 394 13.56 -11.10 16.99
N GLY A 395 13.41 -12.32 16.46
CA GLY A 395 14.53 -13.23 16.26
C GLY A 395 15.64 -12.66 15.36
N LEU A 396 15.26 -11.90 14.31
CA LEU A 396 16.21 -11.20 13.44
C LEU A 396 16.84 -9.98 14.15
N ALA A 397 16.06 -9.21 14.88
CA ALA A 397 16.53 -8.03 15.61
C ALA A 397 17.54 -8.40 16.72
N LEU A 398 17.31 -9.50 17.43
CA LEU A 398 18.24 -10.02 18.44
C LEU A 398 19.59 -10.48 17.86
N ARG A 399 19.63 -10.82 16.57
CA ARG A 399 20.88 -11.13 15.86
C ARG A 399 21.64 -9.88 15.39
N GLN A 400 21.01 -8.71 15.44
CA GLN A 400 21.65 -7.45 15.12
C GLN A 400 22.61 -7.08 16.27
N ARG A 401 23.93 -7.25 16.06
CA ARG A 401 24.93 -6.94 17.10
C ARG A 401 24.87 -5.46 17.48
N PRO A 402 24.85 -5.10 18.78
CA PRO A 402 25.03 -3.73 19.22
C PRO A 402 26.43 -3.26 18.78
N GLY A 403 26.51 -2.28 17.88
CA GLY A 403 27.78 -1.71 17.39
C GLY A 403 27.87 -1.43 15.90
N ARG A 404 26.93 -1.88 15.07
CA ARG A 404 26.81 -1.51 13.64
C ARG A 404 25.56 -0.66 13.39
N GLN A 405 25.40 0.42 14.16
CA GLN A 405 24.52 1.49 13.67
C GLN A 405 25.31 2.25 12.61
N PRO A 406 24.78 2.43 11.38
CA PRO A 406 25.35 3.39 10.46
C PRO A 406 25.21 4.75 11.13
N VAL A 407 26.33 5.39 11.43
CA VAL A 407 26.37 6.80 11.77
C VAL A 407 25.91 7.53 10.52
N LEU A 408 24.63 7.93 10.50
CA LEU A 408 24.10 8.87 9.52
C LEU A 408 24.72 10.23 9.90
N ALA A 409 25.78 10.63 9.16
CA ALA A 409 26.31 11.98 9.15
C ALA A 409 25.57 12.79 8.09
#